data_c4937f6853fae9575cdc8c2a336ceba8
#
_entry.id   c4937f6853fae9575cdc8c2a336ceba8
#
_cell.length_a   1.000
_cell.length_b   1.000
_cell.length_c   1.000
_cell.angle_alpha   90.00
_cell.angle_beta   90.00
_cell.angle_gamma   90.00
#
_symmetry.space_group_name_H-M   'P 1'
#
loop_
_entity.id
_entity.type
_entity.pdbx_description
1 polymer ?
#
loop_
_entity_poly.entity_id
_entity_poly.type
_entity_poly.pdbx_seq_one_letter_code
_entity_poly.pdbx_strand_id
1 'polypeptide(L)'
;MITKKSRAEVDRSLRDGKRELEQSQARIHKFDKIIQRLYEDNIKGKISDECFAKMSENYETEQRNLESRVTELRNLITIQQESSVNVDLFLAKVRKYTDIWELTPEIIREFVERIEVFKPEQINGHKVQKMRIVWNYIGEFMPP
;
A
#
# COMPACT_ATOMS: atom_id res chain seq x y z
N MET A 1 4.02 -13.01 13.48
CA MET A 1 5.43 -12.62 13.27
C MET A 1 5.48 -11.64 12.10
N ILE A 2 5.48 -10.34 12.38
CA ILE A 2 5.61 -9.33 11.32
C ILE A 2 7.11 -9.23 11.02
N THR A 3 7.54 -9.91 9.96
CA THR A 3 8.90 -9.74 9.42
C THR A 3 9.05 -8.30 8.99
N LYS A 4 9.88 -7.54 9.70
CA LYS A 4 10.33 -6.22 9.25
C LYS A 4 11.02 -6.42 7.90
N LYS A 5 10.30 -6.17 6.80
CA LYS A 5 10.95 -6.06 5.50
C LYS A 5 12.03 -5.01 5.61
N SER A 6 13.22 -5.32 5.18
CA SER A 6 14.31 -4.33 5.18
C SER A 6 13.91 -3.15 4.28
N ARG A 7 14.39 -1.94 4.55
CA ARG A 7 14.12 -0.75 3.72
C ARG A 7 14.42 -1.03 2.24
N ALA A 8 15.48 -1.78 1.96
CA ALA A 8 15.83 -2.18 0.60
C ALA A 8 14.77 -3.07 -0.08
N GLU A 9 14.09 -3.95 0.67
CA GLU A 9 13.00 -4.79 0.15
C GLU A 9 11.75 -3.95 -0.13
N VAL A 10 11.44 -2.99 0.73
CA VAL A 10 10.33 -2.04 0.54
C VAL A 10 10.57 -1.20 -0.71
N ASP A 11 11.77 -0.63 -0.87
CA ASP A 11 12.13 0.18 -2.03
C ASP A 11 12.12 -0.63 -3.34
N ARG A 12 12.52 -1.90 -3.28
CA ARG A 12 12.45 -2.82 -4.42
C ARG A 12 11.00 -3.10 -4.80
N SER A 13 10.16 -3.46 -3.83
CA SER A 13 8.73 -3.72 -4.03
C SER A 13 8.02 -2.50 -4.64
N LEU A 14 8.37 -1.30 -4.18
CA LEU A 14 7.81 -0.05 -4.70
C LEU A 14 8.21 0.19 -6.16
N ARG A 15 9.48 -0.04 -6.51
CA ARG A 15 9.97 0.09 -7.91
C ARG A 15 9.30 -0.92 -8.83
N ASP A 16 9.20 -2.18 -8.39
CA ASP A 16 8.57 -3.24 -9.16
C ASP A 16 7.08 -2.97 -9.37
N GLY A 17 6.37 -2.51 -8.32
CA GLY A 17 4.97 -2.09 -8.40
C GLY A 17 4.74 -0.93 -9.37
N LYS A 18 5.60 0.09 -9.35
CA LYS A 18 5.53 1.22 -10.29
C LYS A 18 5.76 0.76 -11.74
N ARG A 19 6.73 -0.10 -11.96
CA ARG A 19 7.01 -0.65 -13.31
C ARG A 19 5.84 -1.48 -13.83
N GLU A 20 5.26 -2.35 -12.97
CA GLU A 20 4.07 -3.14 -13.32
C GLU A 20 2.87 -2.23 -13.65
N LEU A 21 2.69 -1.14 -12.90
CA LEU A 21 1.65 -0.14 -13.14
C LEU A 21 1.80 0.49 -14.52
N GLU A 22 3.00 0.95 -14.87
CA GLU A 22 3.29 1.56 -16.19
C GLU A 22 3.06 0.57 -17.33
N GLN A 23 3.52 -0.68 -17.18
CA GLN A 23 3.31 -1.73 -18.18
C GLN A 23 1.83 -2.06 -18.37
N SER A 24 1.07 -2.16 -17.29
CA SER A 24 -0.38 -2.42 -17.33
C SER A 24 -1.14 -1.30 -18.02
N GLN A 25 -0.81 -0.04 -17.71
CA GLN A 25 -1.41 1.13 -18.37
C GLN A 25 -1.09 1.19 -19.86
N ALA A 26 0.17 0.93 -20.23
CA ALA A 26 0.58 0.88 -21.65
C ALA A 26 -0.16 -0.25 -22.41
N ARG A 27 -0.40 -1.39 -21.76
CA ARG A 27 -1.14 -2.51 -22.36
C ARG A 27 -2.62 -2.18 -22.53
N ILE A 28 -3.27 -1.53 -21.57
CA ILE A 28 -4.65 -1.04 -21.68
C ILE A 28 -4.77 -0.11 -22.91
N HIS A 29 -3.89 0.87 -23.01
CA HIS A 29 -3.90 1.79 -24.16
C HIS A 29 -3.66 1.09 -25.52
N LYS A 30 -2.88 0.00 -25.51
CA LYS A 30 -2.70 -0.83 -26.71
C LYS A 30 -3.98 -1.55 -27.08
N PHE A 31 -4.75 -2.04 -26.12
CA PHE A 31 -6.04 -2.67 -26.36
C PHE A 31 -7.05 -1.71 -26.95
N ASP A 32 -7.13 -0.48 -26.49
CA ASP A 32 -7.99 0.55 -27.08
C ASP A 32 -7.75 0.68 -28.60
N LYS A 33 -6.47 0.74 -28.99
CA LYS A 33 -6.09 0.81 -30.41
C LYS A 33 -6.42 -0.46 -31.19
N ILE A 34 -6.28 -1.63 -30.56
CA ILE A 34 -6.62 -2.92 -31.21
C ILE A 34 -8.13 -3.02 -31.42
N ILE A 35 -8.94 -2.69 -30.42
CA ILE A 35 -10.39 -2.73 -30.50
C ILE A 35 -10.89 -1.75 -31.56
N GLN A 36 -10.33 -0.54 -31.61
CA GLN A 36 -10.65 0.43 -32.66
C GLN A 36 -10.36 -0.13 -34.06
N ARG A 37 -9.19 -0.76 -34.24
CA ARG A 37 -8.81 -1.36 -35.53
C ARG A 37 -9.71 -2.53 -35.92
N LEU A 38 -10.09 -3.37 -34.98
CA LEU A 38 -11.05 -4.45 -35.19
C LEU A 38 -12.40 -3.92 -35.66
N TYR A 39 -12.88 -2.85 -35.04
CA TYR A 39 -14.13 -2.19 -35.46
C TYR A 39 -14.03 -1.66 -36.89
N GLU A 40 -12.93 -0.99 -37.25
CA GLU A 40 -12.71 -0.50 -38.62
C GLU A 40 -12.64 -1.65 -39.64
N ASP A 41 -11.98 -2.74 -39.32
CA ASP A 41 -11.84 -3.89 -40.20
C ASP A 41 -13.18 -4.67 -40.36
N ASN A 42 -14.01 -4.70 -39.31
CA ASN A 42 -15.35 -5.23 -39.37
C ASN A 42 -16.24 -4.39 -40.32
N ILE A 43 -16.25 -3.05 -40.18
CA ILE A 43 -17.00 -2.15 -41.08
C ILE A 43 -16.56 -2.32 -42.54
N LYS A 44 -15.27 -2.53 -42.79
CA LYS A 44 -14.71 -2.75 -44.13
C LYS A 44 -14.98 -4.16 -44.67
N GLY A 45 -15.66 -5.01 -43.89
CA GLY A 45 -15.97 -6.41 -44.26
C GLY A 45 -14.76 -7.34 -44.30
N LYS A 46 -13.64 -6.96 -43.71
CA LYS A 46 -12.43 -7.81 -43.64
C LYS A 46 -12.56 -8.94 -42.59
N ILE A 47 -13.34 -8.70 -41.56
CA ILE A 47 -13.68 -9.70 -40.53
C ILE A 47 -15.18 -9.76 -40.37
N SER A 48 -15.71 -10.96 -40.05
CA SER A 48 -17.12 -11.15 -39.80
C SER A 48 -17.55 -10.58 -38.47
N ASP A 49 -18.85 -10.30 -38.31
CA ASP A 49 -19.45 -9.82 -37.06
C ASP A 49 -19.20 -10.79 -35.91
N GLU A 50 -19.28 -12.08 -36.17
CA GLU A 50 -19.00 -13.14 -35.18
C GLU A 50 -17.53 -13.09 -34.71
N CYS A 51 -16.61 -12.97 -35.66
CA CYS A 51 -15.18 -12.85 -35.36
C CYS A 51 -14.88 -11.57 -34.55
N PHE A 52 -15.46 -10.44 -34.98
CA PHE A 52 -15.36 -9.17 -34.26
C PHE A 52 -15.88 -9.29 -32.81
N ALA A 53 -17.07 -9.82 -32.61
CA ALA A 53 -17.67 -9.98 -31.29
C ALA A 53 -16.78 -10.81 -30.36
N LYS A 54 -16.31 -11.97 -30.84
CA LYS A 54 -15.45 -12.86 -30.06
C LYS A 54 -14.11 -12.23 -29.69
N MET A 55 -13.47 -11.52 -30.60
CA MET A 55 -12.19 -10.87 -30.37
C MET A 55 -12.33 -9.68 -29.42
N SER A 56 -13.38 -8.86 -29.62
CA SER A 56 -13.67 -7.72 -28.75
C SER A 56 -13.94 -8.16 -27.30
N GLU A 57 -14.75 -9.18 -27.09
CA GLU A 57 -15.04 -9.72 -25.76
C GLU A 57 -13.77 -10.17 -25.01
N ASN A 58 -12.85 -10.85 -25.74
CA ASN A 58 -11.59 -11.27 -25.15
C ASN A 58 -10.71 -10.09 -24.73
N TYR A 59 -10.55 -9.08 -25.60
CA TYR A 59 -9.73 -7.89 -25.29
C TYR A 59 -10.37 -7.02 -24.20
N GLU A 60 -11.68 -6.84 -24.21
CA GLU A 60 -12.40 -6.11 -23.17
C GLU A 60 -12.30 -6.80 -21.80
N THR A 61 -12.32 -8.14 -21.79
CA THR A 61 -12.15 -8.90 -20.56
C THR A 61 -10.74 -8.75 -20.00
N GLU A 62 -9.71 -8.84 -20.84
CA GLU A 62 -8.33 -8.64 -20.44
C GLU A 62 -8.10 -7.18 -19.97
N GLN A 63 -8.69 -6.21 -20.65
CA GLN A 63 -8.62 -4.79 -20.28
C GLN A 63 -9.23 -4.55 -18.89
N ARG A 64 -10.42 -5.07 -18.61
CA ARG A 64 -11.06 -4.98 -17.27
C ARG A 64 -10.20 -5.59 -16.17
N ASN A 65 -9.56 -6.73 -16.43
CA ASN A 65 -8.65 -7.36 -15.45
C ASN A 65 -7.43 -6.47 -15.16
N LEU A 66 -6.86 -5.86 -16.20
CA LEU A 66 -5.74 -4.93 -16.06
C LEU A 66 -6.15 -3.63 -15.34
N GLU A 67 -7.34 -3.10 -15.59
CA GLU A 67 -7.87 -1.91 -14.89
C GLU A 67 -8.03 -2.16 -13.38
N SER A 68 -8.57 -3.33 -13.01
CA SER A 68 -8.63 -3.75 -11.61
C SER A 68 -7.24 -3.83 -11.00
N ARG A 69 -6.29 -4.43 -11.72
CA ARG A 69 -4.90 -4.54 -11.25
C ARG A 69 -4.22 -3.18 -11.10
N VAL A 70 -4.45 -2.26 -12.02
CA VAL A 70 -3.96 -0.86 -11.96
C VAL A 70 -4.49 -0.18 -10.70
N THR A 71 -5.76 -0.36 -10.37
CA THR A 71 -6.37 0.21 -9.16
C THR A 71 -5.73 -0.36 -7.89
N GLU A 72 -5.54 -1.67 -7.82
CA GLU A 72 -4.84 -2.32 -6.70
C GLU A 72 -3.41 -1.80 -6.52
N LEU A 73 -2.65 -1.74 -7.62
CA LEU A 73 -1.25 -1.27 -7.60
C LEU A 73 -1.15 0.19 -7.15
N ARG A 74 -2.05 1.06 -7.61
CA ARG A 74 -2.10 2.47 -7.16
C ARG A 74 -2.33 2.56 -5.65
N ASN A 75 -3.29 1.81 -5.12
CA ASN A 75 -3.58 1.80 -3.70
C ASN A 75 -2.39 1.29 -2.87
N LEU A 76 -1.76 0.18 -3.30
CA LEU A 76 -0.58 -0.37 -2.63
C LEU A 76 0.60 0.61 -2.63
N ILE A 77 0.87 1.27 -3.76
CA ILE A 77 1.93 2.27 -3.90
C ILE A 77 1.66 3.46 -2.97
N THR A 78 0.42 3.96 -2.92
CA THR A 78 0.04 5.08 -2.06
C THR A 78 0.25 4.74 -0.58
N ILE A 79 -0.29 3.62 -0.11
CA ILE A 79 -0.14 3.15 1.28
C ILE A 79 1.35 3.01 1.64
N GLN A 80 2.14 2.45 0.75
CA GLN A 80 3.56 2.22 0.99
C GLN A 80 4.37 3.51 1.02
N GLN A 81 4.02 4.50 0.19
CA GLN A 81 4.64 5.83 0.19
C GLN A 81 4.28 6.61 1.47
N GLU A 82 3.03 6.61 1.89
CA GLU A 82 2.59 7.26 3.13
C GLU A 82 3.29 6.66 4.36
N SER A 83 3.39 5.33 4.41
CA SER A 83 4.12 4.64 5.49
C SER A 83 5.60 5.02 5.52
N SER A 84 6.26 5.14 4.37
CA SER A 84 7.67 5.54 4.28
C SER A 84 7.88 6.98 4.76
N VAL A 85 7.02 7.91 4.35
CA VAL A 85 7.07 9.31 4.79
C VAL A 85 6.89 9.41 6.31
N ASN A 86 5.96 8.67 6.89
CA ASN A 86 5.71 8.68 8.32
C ASN A 86 6.92 8.16 9.12
N VAL A 87 7.59 7.11 8.63
CA VAL A 87 8.82 6.58 9.25
C VAL A 87 9.96 7.60 9.17
N ASP A 88 10.15 8.26 8.04
CA ASP A 88 11.20 9.28 7.89
C ASP A 88 10.96 10.49 8.80
N LEU A 89 9.73 10.93 8.94
CA LEU A 89 9.33 12.00 9.88
C LEU A 89 9.59 11.58 11.34
N PHE A 90 9.23 10.34 11.70
CA PHE A 90 9.52 9.81 13.03
C PHE A 90 11.02 9.79 13.32
N LEU A 91 11.83 9.26 12.40
CA LEU A 91 13.29 9.22 12.56
C LEU A 91 13.92 10.60 12.64
N ALA A 92 13.44 11.57 11.86
CA ALA A 92 13.90 12.95 11.93
C ALA A 92 13.62 13.57 13.31
N LYS A 93 12.46 13.29 13.89
CA LYS A 93 12.11 13.74 15.23
C LYS A 93 12.90 13.03 16.32
N VAL A 94 13.09 11.71 16.23
CA VAL A 94 13.92 10.94 17.18
C VAL A 94 15.36 11.48 17.20
N ARG A 95 15.93 11.82 16.03
CA ARG A 95 17.28 12.39 15.94
C ARG A 95 17.43 13.75 16.63
N LYS A 96 16.35 14.50 16.77
CA LYS A 96 16.33 15.77 17.49
C LYS A 96 16.51 15.60 19.00
N TYR A 97 16.16 14.41 19.52
CA TYR A 97 16.21 14.04 20.92
C TYR A 97 17.28 12.97 21.17
N THR A 98 18.53 13.22 20.81
CA THR A 98 19.63 12.25 20.89
C THR A 98 20.02 11.83 22.30
N ASP A 99 19.64 12.62 23.33
CA ASP A 99 19.94 12.34 24.73
C ASP A 99 18.68 12.50 25.60
N ILE A 100 17.76 11.52 25.49
CA ILE A 100 16.58 11.49 26.36
C ILE A 100 16.94 10.79 27.67
N TRP A 101 17.39 11.56 28.64
CA TRP A 101 17.62 11.08 30.02
C TRP A 101 16.33 11.09 30.85
N GLU A 102 15.33 11.87 30.46
CA GLU A 102 14.08 12.03 31.18
C GLU A 102 12.91 12.19 30.20
N LEU A 103 11.82 11.45 30.45
CA LEU A 103 10.57 11.56 29.71
C LEU A 103 9.81 12.80 30.15
N THR A 104 9.95 13.89 29.41
CA THR A 104 9.17 15.11 29.66
C THR A 104 7.77 15.01 29.05
N PRO A 105 6.78 15.76 29.57
CA PRO A 105 5.44 15.83 28.98
C PRO A 105 5.44 16.26 27.51
N GLU A 106 6.38 17.08 27.09
CA GLU A 106 6.55 17.54 25.70
C GLU A 106 6.94 16.37 24.79
N ILE A 107 7.91 15.54 25.21
CA ILE A 107 8.34 14.35 24.49
C ILE A 107 7.19 13.37 24.34
N ILE A 108 6.44 13.12 25.42
CA ILE A 108 5.29 12.23 25.40
C ILE A 108 4.24 12.72 24.39
N ARG A 109 3.89 14.01 24.41
CA ARG A 109 2.90 14.60 23.49
C ARG A 109 3.36 14.56 22.03
N GLU A 110 4.66 14.66 21.77
CA GLU A 110 5.20 14.62 20.42
C GLU A 110 5.20 13.22 19.81
N PHE A 111 5.47 12.19 20.61
CA PHE A 111 5.63 10.83 20.12
C PHE A 111 4.43 9.92 20.35
N VAL A 112 3.61 10.20 21.36
CA VAL A 112 2.49 9.34 21.76
C VAL A 112 1.17 9.97 21.37
N GLU A 113 0.38 9.27 20.56
CA GLU A 113 -0.98 9.67 20.19
C GLU A 113 -1.94 9.43 21.37
N ARG A 114 -1.90 8.21 21.93
CA ARG A 114 -2.74 7.82 23.06
C ARG A 114 -2.14 6.64 23.81
N ILE A 115 -2.52 6.54 25.08
CA ILE A 115 -2.21 5.40 25.95
C ILE A 115 -3.52 4.78 26.39
N GLU A 116 -3.73 3.52 26.07
CA GLU A 116 -4.90 2.73 26.51
C GLU A 116 -4.49 1.87 27.70
N VAL A 117 -5.16 2.06 28.82
CA VAL A 117 -4.91 1.28 30.05
C VAL A 117 -6.06 0.30 30.24
N PHE A 118 -5.76 -0.99 30.19
CA PHE A 118 -6.75 -2.04 30.37
C PHE A 118 -7.04 -2.31 31.85
N LYS A 119 -8.16 -2.95 32.11
CA LYS A 119 -8.48 -3.38 33.49
C LYS A 119 -7.40 -4.33 34.04
N PRO A 120 -7.00 -4.17 35.30
CA PRO A 120 -6.03 -5.08 35.91
C PRO A 120 -6.60 -6.49 36.02
N GLU A 121 -5.78 -7.48 35.70
CA GLU A 121 -6.08 -8.91 35.83
C GLU A 121 -5.21 -9.52 36.91
N GLN A 122 -5.70 -10.54 37.61
CA GLN A 122 -4.90 -11.35 38.53
C GLN A 122 -4.35 -12.58 37.80
N ILE A 123 -3.03 -12.64 37.65
CA ILE A 123 -2.34 -13.78 37.06
C ILE A 123 -1.36 -14.35 38.08
N ASN A 124 -1.55 -15.61 38.48
CA ASN A 124 -0.70 -16.30 39.45
C ASN A 124 -0.55 -15.54 40.80
N GLY A 125 -1.63 -14.90 41.30
CA GLY A 125 -1.61 -14.13 42.54
C GLY A 125 -1.02 -12.72 42.43
N HIS A 126 -0.51 -12.33 41.28
CA HIS A 126 0.00 -10.99 41.03
C HIS A 126 -0.97 -10.16 40.18
N LYS A 127 -1.12 -8.88 40.54
CA LYS A 127 -1.92 -7.91 39.79
C LYS A 127 -1.15 -7.42 38.60
N VAL A 128 -1.61 -7.80 37.39
CA VAL A 128 -0.99 -7.40 36.11
C VAL A 128 -1.92 -6.43 35.38
N GLN A 129 -1.39 -5.32 34.91
CA GLN A 129 -2.13 -4.33 34.16
C GLN A 129 -1.47 -4.14 32.79
N LYS A 130 -2.24 -4.41 31.73
CA LYS A 130 -1.78 -4.22 30.35
C LYS A 130 -1.97 -2.76 29.94
N MET A 131 -1.00 -2.22 29.21
CA MET A 131 -1.06 -0.91 28.58
C MET A 131 -0.74 -1.05 27.09
N ARG A 132 -1.44 -0.29 26.25
CA ARG A 132 -1.17 -0.17 24.82
C ARG A 132 -0.77 1.27 24.52
N ILE A 133 0.35 1.46 23.85
CA ILE A 133 0.84 2.79 23.44
C ILE A 133 0.70 2.89 21.94
N VAL A 134 -0.04 3.90 21.47
CA VAL A 134 -0.19 4.24 20.07
C VAL A 134 0.70 5.44 19.78
N TRP A 135 1.59 5.29 18.81
CA TRP A 135 2.60 6.29 18.48
C TRP A 135 2.16 7.14 17.28
N ASN A 136 2.44 8.44 17.31
CA ASN A 136 2.01 9.41 16.32
C ASN A 136 2.45 9.11 14.88
N TYR A 137 3.55 8.38 14.67
CA TYR A 137 4.15 8.22 13.33
C TYR A 137 4.25 6.78 12.88
N ILE A 138 4.25 5.84 13.79
CA ILE A 138 4.48 4.40 13.50
C ILE A 138 3.31 3.52 13.91
N GLY A 139 2.23 4.09 14.43
CA GLY A 139 1.06 3.35 14.85
C GLY A 139 1.29 2.52 16.12
N GLU A 140 0.67 1.35 16.19
CA GLU A 140 0.74 0.48 17.36
C GLU A 140 2.06 -0.29 17.42
N PHE A 141 2.74 -0.18 18.55
CA PHE A 141 3.87 -1.04 18.89
C PHE A 141 3.44 -1.99 20.01
N MET A 142 3.40 -3.28 19.73
CA MET A 142 3.27 -4.30 20.77
C MET A 142 4.69 -4.82 21.07
N PRO A 143 5.21 -4.62 22.30
CA PRO A 143 6.43 -5.30 22.72
C PRO A 143 6.18 -6.82 22.77
N PRO A 144 7.22 -7.62 22.55
CA PRO A 144 7.13 -9.08 22.58
C PRO A 144 6.71 -9.62 23.94
#